data_227c77ced47fcbf3b5da3e216f2c7674
#
_entry.id   227c77ced47fcbf3b5da3e216f2c7674
#
_cell.length_a   1.000
_cell.length_b   1.000
_cell.length_c   1.000
_cell.angle_alpha   90.00
_cell.angle_beta   90.00
_cell.angle_gamma   90.00
#
_symmetry.space_group_name_H-M   'P 1'
#
loop_
_entity.id
_entity.type
_entity.pdbx_description
1 polymer ?
#
loop_
_entity_poly.entity_id
_entity_poly.type
_entity_poly.pdbx_seq_one_letter_code
_entity_poly.pdbx_strand_id
1 'polypeptide(L)'
;MEEKLPILGSERTTFYRNKLEFTFSNKKWLTEEEIQSGASFDCMNGVGFHIPGMFDKVLDIHKCWLQDDISNKIRLCVKEYCLSHEGYPFFDLRNQEGFVRTLMIRTASTGDLMVVLVFFHEDVERREALLSHLAERFPEITSLMYVINGKCNDTITDQEVLVFKGKDHIIEEMEGLQFKVGPKSFYQTNSEQAYNLYKVAREFAGLTGNEMVYDLSLINISEPTRTY
;
A
#
# COMPACT_ATOMS: atom_id res chain seq x y z
N MET A 1 -42.12 3.46 9.38
CA MET A 1 -40.96 2.70 9.93
C MET A 1 -39.92 2.65 8.84
N GLU A 2 -38.73 3.12 9.09
CA GLU A 2 -37.61 2.93 8.15
C GLU A 2 -37.31 1.43 8.07
N GLU A 3 -37.35 0.87 6.88
CA GLU A 3 -36.97 -0.52 6.66
C GLU A 3 -35.47 -0.65 6.83
N LYS A 4 -35.03 -1.51 7.77
CA LYS A 4 -33.61 -1.83 7.98
C LYS A 4 -33.29 -3.13 7.28
N LEU A 5 -32.57 -3.03 6.19
CA LEU A 5 -32.04 -4.19 5.49
C LEU A 5 -30.88 -4.84 6.27
N PRO A 6 -30.65 -6.14 6.07
CA PRO A 6 -29.46 -6.80 6.64
C PRO A 6 -28.17 -6.22 6.08
N ILE A 7 -27.10 -6.29 6.87
CA ILE A 7 -25.78 -5.84 6.43
C ILE A 7 -25.30 -6.73 5.26
N LEU A 8 -24.92 -6.08 4.15
CA LEU A 8 -24.31 -6.75 3.03
C LEU A 8 -22.84 -7.08 3.38
N GLY A 9 -22.59 -8.35 3.70
CA GLY A 9 -21.26 -8.83 4.01
C GLY A 9 -20.33 -8.87 2.79
N SER A 10 -19.01 -8.82 3.03
CA SER A 10 -18.02 -9.07 1.97
C SER A 10 -17.94 -10.57 1.68
N GLU A 11 -17.92 -10.95 0.41
CA GLU A 11 -17.76 -12.34 -0.02
C GLU A 11 -16.37 -12.85 0.32
N ARG A 12 -15.34 -12.03 0.09
CA ARG A 12 -13.96 -12.33 0.48
C ARG A 12 -13.64 -11.76 1.84
N THR A 13 -13.11 -12.60 2.73
CA THR A 13 -12.62 -12.22 4.06
C THR A 13 -11.09 -12.19 4.14
N THR A 14 -10.40 -12.75 3.13
CA THR A 14 -8.95 -12.72 2.95
C THR A 14 -8.61 -12.28 1.54
N PHE A 15 -7.40 -11.74 1.34
CA PHE A 15 -6.86 -11.31 0.04
C PHE A 15 -7.76 -10.33 -0.73
N TYR A 16 -8.47 -9.47 0.00
CA TYR A 16 -9.44 -8.53 -0.58
C TYR A 16 -8.89 -7.12 -0.77
N ARG A 17 -7.74 -6.79 -0.18
CA ARG A 17 -7.17 -5.45 -0.26
C ARG A 17 -6.30 -5.30 -1.51
N ASN A 18 -6.54 -4.22 -2.24
CA ASN A 18 -5.73 -3.84 -3.39
C ASN A 18 -4.60 -2.87 -3.06
N LYS A 19 -4.50 -2.36 -1.82
CA LYS A 19 -3.42 -1.48 -1.37
C LYS A 19 -3.00 -1.82 0.05
N LEU A 20 -1.70 -1.99 0.27
CA LEU A 20 -1.07 -2.06 1.59
C LEU A 20 0.20 -1.22 1.64
N GLU A 21 0.49 -0.69 2.82
CA GLU A 21 1.72 0.02 3.14
C GLU A 21 2.37 -0.67 4.34
N PHE A 22 3.62 -1.10 4.16
CA PHE A 22 4.40 -1.79 5.17
C PHE A 22 5.52 -0.88 5.65
N THR A 23 5.67 -0.74 6.94
CA THR A 23 6.72 0.07 7.57
C THR A 23 7.94 -0.80 7.86
N PHE A 24 9.12 -0.29 7.56
CA PHE A 24 10.41 -0.82 7.97
C PHE A 24 10.83 -0.12 9.27
N SER A 25 11.12 -0.89 10.31
CA SER A 25 11.56 -0.32 11.59
C SER A 25 12.69 -1.16 12.20
N ASN A 26 13.65 -0.48 12.81
CA ASN A 26 14.68 -1.11 13.63
C ASN A 26 14.17 -1.51 15.02
N LYS A 27 12.87 -1.37 15.28
CA LYS A 27 12.20 -1.70 16.55
C LYS A 27 11.00 -2.60 16.32
N LYS A 28 11.25 -3.88 16.05
CA LYS A 28 10.14 -4.82 15.92
C LYS A 28 9.43 -5.04 17.26
N TRP A 29 8.13 -5.25 17.21
CA TRP A 29 7.34 -5.73 18.32
C TRP A 29 7.63 -7.21 18.55
N LEU A 30 8.01 -7.58 19.77
CA LEU A 30 8.19 -8.98 20.15
C LEU A 30 6.83 -9.60 20.49
N THR A 31 6.56 -10.77 19.95
CA THR A 31 5.38 -11.55 20.31
C THR A 31 5.51 -12.13 21.71
N GLU A 32 4.40 -12.56 22.30
CA GLU A 32 4.43 -13.23 23.62
C GLU A 32 5.32 -14.48 23.62
N GLU A 33 5.31 -15.24 22.53
CA GLU A 33 6.15 -16.42 22.36
C GLU A 33 7.63 -16.05 22.36
N GLU A 34 8.00 -14.99 21.64
CA GLU A 34 9.38 -14.48 21.59
C GLU A 34 9.83 -13.98 22.97
N ILE A 35 8.96 -13.28 23.71
CA ILE A 35 9.26 -12.81 25.08
C ILE A 35 9.43 -13.99 26.03
N GLN A 36 8.54 -14.98 25.98
CA GLN A 36 8.58 -16.16 26.86
C GLN A 36 9.79 -17.07 26.58
N SER A 37 10.28 -17.06 25.34
CA SER A 37 11.48 -17.84 24.97
C SER A 37 12.74 -17.39 25.71
N GLY A 38 12.73 -16.14 26.23
CA GLY A 38 13.92 -15.54 26.86
C GLY A 38 15.10 -15.34 25.91
N ALA A 39 14.87 -15.48 24.60
CA ALA A 39 15.91 -15.32 23.59
C ALA A 39 16.36 -13.85 23.51
N SER A 40 17.67 -13.66 23.38
CA SER A 40 18.23 -12.37 23.01
C SER A 40 18.15 -12.23 21.49
N PHE A 41 17.66 -11.09 21.01
CA PHE A 41 17.56 -10.80 19.59
C PHE A 41 18.65 -9.81 19.19
N ASP A 42 19.63 -10.26 18.43
CA ASP A 42 20.69 -9.39 17.89
C ASP A 42 20.15 -8.43 16.83
N CYS A 43 19.04 -8.79 16.17
CA CYS A 43 18.40 -7.99 15.15
C CYS A 43 16.94 -7.69 15.55
N MET A 44 16.65 -6.41 15.73
CA MET A 44 15.31 -5.90 16.03
C MET A 44 14.61 -5.30 14.80
N ASN A 45 15.08 -5.60 13.60
CA ASN A 45 14.50 -5.15 12.35
C ASN A 45 13.20 -5.89 12.05
N GLY A 46 12.13 -5.14 11.76
CA GLY A 46 10.83 -5.67 11.42
C GLY A 46 10.20 -4.95 10.24
N VAL A 47 9.40 -5.67 9.46
CA VAL A 47 8.62 -5.13 8.33
C VAL A 47 7.16 -5.54 8.46
N GLY A 48 6.28 -4.55 8.59
CA GLY A 48 4.86 -4.82 8.72
C GLY A 48 4.06 -3.61 9.13
N PHE A 49 3.18 -3.77 10.13
CA PHE A 49 2.27 -2.73 10.57
C PHE A 49 2.61 -2.22 11.97
N HIS A 50 2.32 -0.94 12.19
CA HIS A 50 2.46 -0.34 13.52
C HIS A 50 1.53 -1.00 14.54
N ILE A 51 2.01 -1.11 15.76
CA ILE A 51 1.19 -1.54 16.90
C ILE A 51 0.36 -0.34 17.38
N PRO A 52 -0.96 -0.51 17.57
CA PRO A 52 -1.81 0.54 18.12
C PRO A 52 -1.26 1.11 19.43
N GLY A 53 -1.14 2.43 19.51
CA GLY A 53 -0.59 3.13 20.68
C GLY A 53 0.94 3.13 20.80
N MET A 54 1.66 2.45 19.92
CA MET A 54 3.13 2.38 19.90
C MET A 54 3.68 2.77 18.51
N PHE A 55 3.81 4.05 18.28
CA PHE A 55 4.14 4.62 16.96
C PHE A 55 5.49 4.17 16.40
N ASP A 56 6.45 3.83 17.25
CA ASP A 56 7.82 3.43 16.86
C ASP A 56 8.01 1.91 16.74
N LYS A 57 6.99 1.11 17.04
CA LYS A 57 7.07 -0.33 17.00
C LYS A 57 6.28 -0.93 15.85
N VAL A 58 6.87 -1.91 15.19
CA VAL A 58 6.30 -2.59 14.03
C VAL A 58 6.19 -4.09 14.30
N LEU A 59 5.02 -4.65 14.10
CA LEU A 59 4.82 -6.09 14.06
C LEU A 59 5.49 -6.65 12.79
N ASP A 60 6.47 -7.51 12.98
CA ASP A 60 7.15 -8.18 11.88
C ASP A 60 6.26 -9.30 11.32
N ILE A 61 5.76 -9.14 10.11
CA ILE A 61 4.75 -10.02 9.53
C ILE A 61 5.39 -10.99 8.54
N HIS A 62 5.25 -12.29 8.79
CA HIS A 62 5.66 -13.32 7.84
C HIS A 62 4.62 -13.55 6.73
N LYS A 63 3.35 -13.62 7.09
CA LYS A 63 2.23 -13.79 6.18
C LYS A 63 1.14 -12.76 6.45
N CYS A 64 0.84 -11.94 5.45
CA CYS A 64 -0.32 -11.05 5.46
C CYS A 64 -1.45 -11.69 4.65
N TRP A 65 -2.64 -11.78 5.23
CA TRP A 65 -3.84 -12.34 4.63
C TRP A 65 -4.76 -11.29 3.99
N LEU A 66 -4.33 -10.02 3.99
CA LEU A 66 -5.15 -8.93 3.48
C LEU A 66 -5.01 -8.72 1.98
N GLN A 67 -3.82 -8.94 1.42
CA GLN A 67 -3.49 -8.75 -0.01
C GLN A 67 -2.91 -10.04 -0.58
N ASP A 68 -3.00 -10.21 -1.89
CA ASP A 68 -2.49 -11.38 -2.62
C ASP A 68 -1.05 -11.73 -2.27
N ASP A 69 -0.70 -13.00 -2.41
CA ASP A 69 0.57 -13.55 -1.94
C ASP A 69 1.80 -12.93 -2.60
N ILE A 70 1.66 -12.34 -3.78
CA ILE A 70 2.72 -11.58 -4.42
C ILE A 70 3.24 -10.44 -3.52
N SER A 71 2.34 -9.80 -2.76
CA SER A 71 2.69 -8.76 -1.79
C SER A 71 3.59 -9.30 -0.68
N ASN A 72 3.32 -10.51 -0.17
CA ASN A 72 4.19 -11.18 0.80
C ASN A 72 5.57 -11.47 0.23
N LYS A 73 5.64 -11.98 -1.01
CA LYS A 73 6.89 -12.30 -1.68
C LYS A 73 7.76 -11.06 -1.90
N ILE A 74 7.17 -9.97 -2.38
CA ILE A 74 7.88 -8.69 -2.58
C ILE A 74 8.38 -8.14 -1.25
N ARG A 75 7.51 -8.05 -0.23
CA ARG A 75 7.88 -7.54 1.09
C ARG A 75 9.01 -8.33 1.73
N LEU A 76 8.94 -9.66 1.70
CA LEU A 76 9.97 -10.51 2.27
C LEU A 76 11.28 -10.43 1.47
N CYS A 77 11.21 -10.32 0.14
CA CYS A 77 12.37 -10.12 -0.71
C CYS A 77 13.09 -8.80 -0.39
N VAL A 78 12.36 -7.68 -0.25
CA VAL A 78 12.96 -6.40 0.17
C VAL A 78 13.61 -6.52 1.54
N LYS A 79 12.90 -7.14 2.51
CA LYS A 79 13.44 -7.36 3.85
C LYS A 79 14.75 -8.16 3.82
N GLU A 80 14.75 -9.29 3.13
CA GLU A 80 15.90 -10.19 2.99
C GLU A 80 17.08 -9.47 2.32
N TYR A 81 16.82 -8.74 1.24
CA TYR A 81 17.86 -7.96 0.58
C TYR A 81 18.50 -6.95 1.53
N CYS A 82 17.71 -6.17 2.25
CA CYS A 82 18.21 -5.17 3.18
C CYS A 82 18.97 -5.77 4.37
N LEU A 83 18.61 -6.98 4.82
CA LEU A 83 19.33 -7.66 5.91
C LEU A 83 20.61 -8.34 5.45
N SER A 84 20.73 -8.72 4.18
CA SER A 84 21.88 -9.42 3.62
C SER A 84 22.95 -8.51 3.01
N HIS A 85 22.63 -7.22 2.82
CA HIS A 85 23.53 -6.24 2.23
C HIS A 85 23.80 -5.10 3.21
N GLU A 86 25.05 -4.70 3.33
CA GLU A 86 25.42 -3.55 4.15
C GLU A 86 24.88 -2.24 3.57
N GLY A 87 24.55 -1.30 4.46
CA GLY A 87 24.12 0.04 4.07
C GLY A 87 22.61 0.21 3.84
N TYR A 88 21.78 -0.77 4.22
CA TYR A 88 20.32 -0.69 4.17
C TYR A 88 19.67 -0.68 5.56
N PRO A 89 20.04 0.25 6.46
CA PRO A 89 19.44 0.29 7.79
C PRO A 89 17.94 0.58 7.68
N PHE A 90 17.16 -0.13 8.49
CA PHE A 90 15.73 0.13 8.64
C PHE A 90 15.53 1.44 9.41
N PHE A 91 14.43 2.10 9.15
CA PHE A 91 14.17 3.43 9.69
C PHE A 91 13.95 3.40 11.21
N ASP A 92 14.61 4.30 11.93
CA ASP A 92 14.32 4.62 13.33
C ASP A 92 13.40 5.82 13.42
N LEU A 93 12.13 5.57 13.78
CA LEU A 93 11.13 6.63 13.86
C LEU A 93 11.40 7.64 14.98
N ARG A 94 12.13 7.26 16.05
CA ARG A 94 12.45 8.18 17.14
C ARG A 94 13.62 9.08 16.81
N ASN A 95 14.68 8.49 16.28
CA ASN A 95 15.92 9.22 15.98
C ASN A 95 15.89 9.87 14.60
N GLN A 96 14.90 9.51 13.75
CA GLN A 96 14.76 10.01 12.37
C GLN A 96 16.03 9.72 11.56
N GLU A 97 16.44 8.47 11.55
CA GLU A 97 17.62 7.97 10.84
C GLU A 97 17.37 6.59 10.25
N GLY A 98 18.20 6.18 9.31
CA GLY A 98 18.05 4.95 8.55
C GLY A 98 17.94 5.22 7.07
N PHE A 99 17.59 4.21 6.26
CA PHE A 99 17.49 4.35 4.81
C PHE A 99 16.12 3.91 4.27
N VAL A 100 15.72 2.66 4.53
CA VAL A 100 14.44 2.13 4.01
C VAL A 100 13.32 2.39 5.01
N ARG A 101 12.25 3.08 4.56
CA ARG A 101 11.13 3.51 5.43
C ARG A 101 9.87 2.71 5.22
N THR A 102 9.34 2.75 4.00
CA THR A 102 8.00 2.21 3.70
C THR A 102 8.00 1.51 2.35
N LEU A 103 7.24 0.44 2.26
CA LEU A 103 6.94 -0.26 1.02
C LEU A 103 5.43 -0.22 0.80
N MET A 104 4.99 0.45 -0.24
CA MET A 104 3.60 0.43 -0.70
C MET A 104 3.46 -0.54 -1.87
N ILE A 105 2.45 -1.40 -1.80
CA ILE A 105 2.09 -2.32 -2.88
C ILE A 105 0.63 -2.12 -3.25
N ARG A 106 0.36 -1.93 -4.54
CA ARG A 106 -0.98 -1.90 -5.11
C ARG A 106 -1.12 -2.98 -6.17
N THR A 107 -2.22 -3.70 -6.12
CA THR A 107 -2.65 -4.66 -7.14
C THR A 107 -3.91 -4.15 -7.81
N ALA A 108 -4.14 -4.52 -9.06
CA ALA A 108 -5.36 -4.19 -9.79
C ALA A 108 -6.04 -5.45 -10.31
N SER A 109 -7.35 -5.36 -10.58
CA SER A 109 -8.14 -6.45 -11.17
C SER A 109 -7.65 -6.87 -12.55
N THR A 110 -6.97 -5.98 -13.25
CA THR A 110 -6.34 -6.23 -14.56
C THR A 110 -5.05 -7.05 -14.48
N GLY A 111 -4.54 -7.31 -13.28
CA GLY A 111 -3.23 -7.92 -13.03
C GLY A 111 -2.07 -6.94 -12.96
N ASP A 112 -2.31 -5.64 -13.14
CA ASP A 112 -1.28 -4.62 -12.94
C ASP A 112 -0.81 -4.59 -11.48
N LEU A 113 0.49 -4.39 -11.29
CA LEU A 113 1.16 -4.40 -10.00
C LEU A 113 2.04 -3.17 -9.86
N MET A 114 1.76 -2.34 -8.85
CA MET A 114 2.57 -1.16 -8.50
C MET A 114 3.30 -1.41 -7.18
N VAL A 115 4.58 -1.08 -7.18
CA VAL A 115 5.44 -1.12 -6.01
C VAL A 115 6.11 0.24 -5.85
N VAL A 116 5.99 0.83 -4.66
CA VAL A 116 6.64 2.10 -4.31
C VAL A 116 7.48 1.91 -3.07
N LEU A 117 8.79 2.13 -3.19
CA LEU A 117 9.72 2.15 -2.06
C LEU A 117 9.96 3.59 -1.60
N VAL A 118 9.86 3.82 -0.31
CA VAL A 118 10.15 5.12 0.31
C VAL A 118 11.48 5.01 1.05
N PHE A 119 12.42 5.87 0.66
CA PHE A 119 13.72 6.00 1.30
C PHE A 119 13.77 7.29 2.12
N PHE A 120 14.51 7.30 3.21
CA PHE A 120 14.63 8.48 4.07
C PHE A 120 15.49 9.58 3.45
N HIS A 121 16.58 9.23 2.80
CA HIS A 121 17.48 10.16 2.12
C HIS A 121 17.89 9.59 0.75
N GLU A 122 18.47 10.44 -0.08
CA GLU A 122 18.98 10.01 -1.37
C GLU A 122 20.31 9.27 -1.21
N ASP A 123 20.39 8.09 -1.81
CA ASP A 123 21.59 7.32 -2.06
C ASP A 123 21.36 6.56 -3.36
N VAL A 124 21.85 7.14 -4.45
CA VAL A 124 21.57 6.66 -5.81
C VAL A 124 22.01 5.21 -5.99
N GLU A 125 23.23 4.87 -5.54
CA GLU A 125 23.80 3.54 -5.74
C GLU A 125 22.96 2.46 -5.03
N ARG A 126 22.68 2.67 -3.74
CA ARG A 126 21.89 1.73 -2.94
C ARG A 126 20.45 1.62 -3.42
N ARG A 127 19.84 2.75 -3.72
CA ARG A 127 18.46 2.79 -4.23
C ARG A 127 18.35 2.02 -5.54
N GLU A 128 19.23 2.27 -6.51
CA GLU A 128 19.21 1.59 -7.81
C GLU A 128 19.51 0.11 -7.69
N ALA A 129 20.43 -0.29 -6.82
CA ALA A 129 20.74 -1.69 -6.58
C ALA A 129 19.51 -2.46 -6.07
N LEU A 130 18.80 -1.93 -5.06
CA LEU A 130 17.58 -2.56 -4.52
C LEU A 130 16.44 -2.57 -5.54
N LEU A 131 16.20 -1.46 -6.23
CA LEU A 131 15.13 -1.38 -7.24
C LEU A 131 15.41 -2.29 -8.45
N SER A 132 16.67 -2.39 -8.90
CA SER A 132 17.08 -3.31 -9.97
C SER A 132 16.86 -4.78 -9.55
N HIS A 133 17.25 -5.13 -8.33
CA HIS A 133 17.01 -6.46 -7.78
C HIS A 133 15.51 -6.83 -7.81
N LEU A 134 14.64 -5.89 -7.39
CA LEU A 134 13.19 -6.11 -7.47
C LEU A 134 12.69 -6.23 -8.90
N ALA A 135 13.17 -5.38 -9.81
CA ALA A 135 12.77 -5.40 -11.22
C ALA A 135 13.17 -6.68 -11.95
N GLU A 136 14.27 -7.32 -11.52
CA GLU A 136 14.74 -8.61 -12.03
C GLU A 136 13.97 -9.78 -11.41
N ARG A 137 13.74 -9.72 -10.10
CA ARG A 137 13.11 -10.80 -9.35
C ARG A 137 11.60 -10.91 -9.60
N PHE A 138 10.95 -9.77 -9.89
CA PHE A 138 9.51 -9.66 -10.11
C PHE A 138 9.23 -8.92 -11.42
N PRO A 139 9.41 -9.58 -12.58
CA PRO A 139 9.18 -8.99 -13.89
C PRO A 139 7.71 -8.60 -14.13
N GLU A 140 6.78 -9.14 -13.34
CA GLU A 140 5.36 -8.79 -13.35
C GLU A 140 5.05 -7.40 -12.76
N ILE A 141 6.00 -6.73 -12.11
CA ILE A 141 5.79 -5.35 -11.65
C ILE A 141 5.65 -4.43 -12.85
N THR A 142 4.44 -3.87 -13.03
CA THR A 142 4.11 -2.96 -14.13
C THR A 142 4.50 -1.51 -13.84
N SER A 143 4.61 -1.16 -12.55
CA SER A 143 4.95 0.18 -12.06
C SER A 143 5.86 0.08 -10.85
N LEU A 144 7.17 0.24 -11.03
CA LEU A 144 8.16 0.30 -9.95
C LEU A 144 8.60 1.73 -9.74
N MET A 145 8.36 2.26 -8.56
CA MET A 145 8.53 3.66 -8.22
C MET A 145 9.26 3.82 -6.90
N TYR A 146 9.73 5.03 -6.64
CA TYR A 146 10.33 5.38 -5.36
C TYR A 146 10.04 6.82 -4.95
N VAL A 147 10.25 7.10 -3.68
CA VAL A 147 10.12 8.43 -3.07
C VAL A 147 11.29 8.64 -2.11
N ILE A 148 11.84 9.85 -2.10
CA ILE A 148 12.77 10.30 -1.06
C ILE A 148 11.96 11.14 -0.07
N ASN A 149 11.76 10.62 1.14
CA ASN A 149 10.98 11.28 2.18
C ASN A 149 11.80 11.47 3.46
N GLY A 150 12.52 12.58 3.54
CA GLY A 150 13.29 13.01 4.72
C GLY A 150 12.47 13.70 5.80
N LYS A 151 11.13 13.71 5.71
CA LYS A 151 10.25 14.35 6.71
C LYS A 151 10.05 13.47 7.94
N CYS A 152 9.55 14.07 9.02
CA CYS A 152 9.23 13.32 10.23
C CYS A 152 7.96 12.45 10.10
N ASN A 153 7.14 12.61 9.08
CA ASN A 153 5.93 11.83 8.84
C ASN A 153 6.03 10.95 7.58
N ASP A 154 5.15 9.96 7.46
CA ASP A 154 5.14 8.99 6.37
C ASP A 154 4.37 9.44 5.13
N THR A 155 3.73 10.62 5.18
CA THR A 155 2.91 11.13 4.07
C THR A 155 3.77 11.41 2.85
N ILE A 156 3.35 10.87 1.71
CA ILE A 156 4.00 11.09 0.40
C ILE A 156 3.20 12.01 -0.52
N THR A 157 2.07 12.55 -0.06
CA THR A 157 1.15 13.37 -0.89
C THR A 157 1.81 14.61 -1.47
N ASP A 158 2.69 15.24 -0.71
CA ASP A 158 3.47 16.42 -1.06
C ASP A 158 4.91 16.11 -1.55
N GLN A 159 5.26 14.83 -1.68
CA GLN A 159 6.56 14.38 -2.19
C GLN A 159 6.48 14.03 -3.67
N GLU A 160 7.58 14.15 -4.39
CA GLU A 160 7.67 13.63 -5.75
C GLU A 160 7.78 12.11 -5.74
N VAL A 161 6.97 11.44 -6.56
CA VAL A 161 7.07 10.00 -6.80
C VAL A 161 7.71 9.77 -8.15
N LEU A 162 8.87 9.13 -8.15
CA LEU A 162 9.70 8.94 -9.32
C LEU A 162 9.55 7.52 -9.86
N VAL A 163 9.42 7.39 -11.17
CA VAL A 163 9.33 6.08 -11.84
C VAL A 163 10.75 5.56 -12.06
N PHE A 164 11.02 4.37 -11.51
CA PHE A 164 12.25 3.64 -11.80
C PHE A 164 12.11 2.75 -13.04
N LYS A 165 10.97 2.02 -13.14
CA LYS A 165 10.69 1.13 -14.27
C LYS A 165 9.19 1.03 -14.52
N GLY A 166 8.80 0.97 -15.78
CA GLY A 166 7.42 0.76 -16.21
C GLY A 166 6.61 2.05 -16.28
N LYS A 167 5.35 2.00 -15.79
CA LYS A 167 4.39 3.10 -15.88
C LYS A 167 4.33 3.90 -14.57
N ASP A 168 3.81 5.14 -14.65
CA ASP A 168 3.51 5.99 -13.49
C ASP A 168 2.18 5.64 -12.79
N HIS A 169 1.49 4.57 -13.25
CA HIS A 169 0.17 4.15 -12.80
C HIS A 169 -0.09 2.68 -13.08
N ILE A 170 -1.15 2.18 -12.47
CA ILE A 170 -1.81 0.92 -12.82
C ILE A 170 -3.21 1.20 -13.35
N ILE A 171 -3.78 0.25 -14.07
CA ILE A 171 -5.16 0.32 -14.56
C ILE A 171 -6.03 -0.59 -13.72
N GLU A 172 -7.07 -0.04 -13.13
CA GLU A 172 -8.15 -0.80 -12.50
C GLU A 172 -9.36 -0.80 -13.42
N GLU A 173 -10.15 -1.85 -13.42
CA GLU A 173 -11.33 -1.96 -14.26
C GLU A 173 -12.60 -2.25 -13.44
N MET A 174 -13.69 -1.56 -13.78
CA MET A 174 -15.00 -1.79 -13.20
C MET A 174 -16.09 -1.54 -14.25
N GLU A 175 -16.91 -2.54 -14.55
CA GLU A 175 -18.01 -2.46 -15.54
C GLU A 175 -17.56 -1.98 -16.94
N GLY A 176 -16.37 -2.39 -17.39
CA GLY A 176 -15.81 -1.98 -18.67
C GLY A 176 -15.21 -0.56 -18.66
N LEU A 177 -15.26 0.15 -17.54
CA LEU A 177 -14.58 1.43 -17.35
C LEU A 177 -13.17 1.19 -16.82
N GLN A 178 -12.19 1.88 -17.41
CA GLN A 178 -10.80 1.82 -16.98
C GLN A 178 -10.43 3.05 -16.15
N PHE A 179 -9.86 2.82 -14.98
CA PHE A 179 -9.42 3.86 -14.05
C PHE A 179 -7.91 3.87 -13.97
N LYS A 180 -7.32 5.00 -14.32
CA LYS A 180 -5.88 5.24 -14.13
C LYS A 180 -5.62 5.54 -12.65
N VAL A 181 -4.95 4.62 -11.94
CA VAL A 181 -4.68 4.73 -10.50
C VAL A 181 -3.18 4.96 -10.29
N GLY A 182 -2.83 6.17 -9.88
CA GLY A 182 -1.46 6.54 -9.50
C GLY A 182 -1.12 6.18 -8.04
N PRO A 183 0.13 6.38 -7.63
CA PRO A 183 0.57 6.05 -6.27
C PRO A 183 -0.18 6.84 -5.18
N LYS A 184 -0.57 8.08 -5.49
CA LYS A 184 -1.28 8.98 -4.57
C LYS A 184 -2.80 8.96 -4.75
N SER A 185 -3.31 8.30 -5.80
CA SER A 185 -4.75 8.26 -6.09
C SER A 185 -5.51 7.54 -4.98
N PHE A 186 -6.64 8.13 -4.58
CA PHE A 186 -7.62 7.40 -3.79
C PHE A 186 -8.31 6.37 -4.68
N TYR A 187 -8.43 5.16 -4.22
CA TYR A 187 -9.26 4.08 -4.78
C TYR A 187 -9.69 3.16 -3.64
N GLN A 188 -10.92 2.69 -3.64
CA GLN A 188 -11.44 1.83 -2.58
C GLN A 188 -10.59 0.56 -2.46
N THR A 189 -10.10 0.29 -1.25
CA THR A 189 -9.12 -0.79 -1.02
C THR A 189 -9.67 -2.20 -1.15
N ASN A 190 -10.99 -2.39 -1.10
CA ASN A 190 -11.68 -3.62 -1.47
C ASN A 190 -12.51 -3.34 -2.72
N SER A 191 -11.96 -3.59 -3.90
CA SER A 191 -12.60 -3.29 -5.19
C SER A 191 -13.91 -4.03 -5.38
N GLU A 192 -13.98 -5.31 -4.99
CA GLU A 192 -15.19 -6.14 -5.14
C GLU A 192 -16.35 -5.61 -4.27
N GLN A 193 -16.05 -5.33 -2.99
CA GLN A 193 -17.08 -4.81 -2.10
C GLN A 193 -17.48 -3.37 -2.43
N ALA A 194 -16.55 -2.56 -2.94
CA ALA A 194 -16.86 -1.23 -3.45
C ALA A 194 -17.84 -1.29 -4.64
N TYR A 195 -17.62 -2.23 -5.55
CA TYR A 195 -18.55 -2.48 -6.66
C TYR A 195 -19.94 -2.85 -6.16
N ASN A 196 -20.04 -3.76 -5.20
CA ASN A 196 -21.31 -4.13 -4.60
C ASN A 196 -22.00 -2.93 -3.91
N LEU A 197 -21.24 -2.10 -3.20
CA LEU A 197 -21.73 -0.87 -2.59
C LEU A 197 -22.30 0.10 -3.65
N TYR A 198 -21.59 0.30 -4.75
CA TYR A 198 -22.06 1.17 -5.83
C TYR A 198 -23.30 0.63 -6.53
N LYS A 199 -23.42 -0.70 -6.68
CA LYS A 199 -24.66 -1.31 -7.19
C LYS A 199 -25.85 -1.01 -6.29
N VAL A 200 -25.73 -1.22 -4.99
CA VAL A 200 -26.80 -0.93 -4.02
C VAL A 200 -27.17 0.56 -4.06
N ALA A 201 -26.18 1.46 -4.12
CA ALA A 201 -26.43 2.89 -4.21
C ALA A 201 -27.20 3.26 -5.48
N ARG A 202 -26.87 2.67 -6.63
CA ARG A 202 -27.61 2.87 -7.90
C ARG A 202 -29.04 2.34 -7.84
N GLU A 203 -29.22 1.16 -7.25
CA GLU A 203 -30.55 0.56 -7.07
C GLU A 203 -31.44 1.45 -6.20
N PHE A 204 -30.91 1.95 -5.08
CA PHE A 204 -31.66 2.85 -4.20
C PHE A 204 -31.93 4.21 -4.83
N ALA A 205 -31.04 4.70 -5.67
CA ALA A 205 -31.23 5.96 -6.37
C ALA A 205 -32.36 5.88 -7.43
N GLY A 206 -32.66 4.70 -7.96
CA GLY A 206 -33.75 4.47 -8.92
C GLY A 206 -33.64 5.31 -10.19
N LEU A 207 -32.40 5.59 -10.66
CA LEU A 207 -32.15 6.48 -11.78
C LEU A 207 -32.69 5.93 -13.08
N THR A 208 -33.34 6.81 -13.86
CA THR A 208 -33.93 6.49 -15.19
C THR A 208 -33.04 6.96 -16.34
N GLY A 209 -31.98 7.72 -16.06
CA GLY A 209 -31.06 8.32 -17.02
C GLY A 209 -31.36 9.77 -17.38
N ASN A 210 -32.40 10.37 -16.79
CA ASN A 210 -32.78 11.75 -17.01
C ASN A 210 -32.49 12.68 -15.83
N GLU A 211 -32.04 12.11 -14.74
CA GLU A 211 -31.75 12.83 -13.50
C GLU A 211 -30.34 13.43 -13.51
N MET A 212 -30.19 14.56 -12.82
CA MET A 212 -28.88 15.14 -12.51
C MET A 212 -28.43 14.60 -11.15
N VAL A 213 -27.27 13.97 -11.13
CA VAL A 213 -26.68 13.40 -9.91
C VAL A 213 -25.50 14.26 -9.45
N TYR A 214 -25.47 14.59 -8.16
CA TYR A 214 -24.38 15.33 -7.54
C TYR A 214 -23.64 14.42 -6.56
N ASP A 215 -22.32 14.23 -6.77
CA ASP A 215 -21.43 13.65 -5.76
C ASP A 215 -20.79 14.77 -4.97
N LEU A 216 -21.31 15.01 -3.76
CA LEU A 216 -20.85 16.12 -2.90
C LEU A 216 -19.50 15.86 -2.25
N SER A 217 -19.03 14.63 -2.21
CA SER A 217 -17.73 14.29 -1.65
C SER A 217 -16.57 14.77 -2.53
N LEU A 218 -16.80 14.90 -3.82
CA LEU A 218 -15.79 15.31 -4.80
C LEU A 218 -15.77 16.83 -5.05
N ILE A 219 -16.77 17.57 -4.59
CA ILE A 219 -16.89 19.05 -4.81
C ILE A 219 -15.72 19.82 -4.17
N ASN A 220 -15.13 19.31 -3.09
CA ASN A 220 -14.06 19.99 -2.36
C ASN A 220 -12.64 19.60 -2.81
N ILE A 221 -12.48 18.73 -3.80
CA ILE A 221 -11.20 18.21 -4.25
C ILE A 221 -11.03 18.51 -5.74
N SER A 222 -10.55 19.73 -6.04
CA SER A 222 -10.15 20.20 -7.36
C SER A 222 -11.21 20.17 -8.49
N GLU A 223 -11.00 21.01 -9.49
CA GLU A 223 -11.86 21.30 -10.63
C GLU A 223 -12.64 20.11 -11.21
N PRO A 224 -13.90 20.33 -11.64
CA PRO A 224 -14.72 19.26 -12.19
C PRO A 224 -14.08 18.73 -13.47
N THR A 225 -13.48 17.57 -13.39
CA THR A 225 -13.14 16.79 -14.59
C THR A 225 -14.47 16.36 -15.21
N ARG A 226 -14.84 16.97 -16.32
CA ARG A 226 -15.93 16.51 -17.17
C ARG A 226 -15.62 15.08 -17.60
N THR A 227 -16.30 14.12 -17.03
CA THR A 227 -16.42 12.78 -17.61
C THR A 227 -17.63 12.81 -18.56
N TYR A 228 -17.35 12.61 -19.83
CA TYR A 228 -18.35 12.32 -20.86
C TYR A 228 -18.82 10.88 -20.71
#